data_5b2374b90b62d914d0e0ab78c93519f0
#
_entry.id   5b2374b90b62d914d0e0ab78c93519f0
#
_cell.length_a   1.000
_cell.length_b   1.000
_cell.length_c   1.000
_cell.angle_alpha   90.00
_cell.angle_beta   90.00
_cell.angle_gamma   90.00
#
_symmetry.space_group_name_H-M   'P 1'
#
loop_
_entity.id
_entity.type
_entity.pdbx_description
1 polymer ?
#
loop_
_entity_poly.entity_id
_entity_poly.type
_entity_poly.pdbx_seq_one_letter_code
_entity_poly.pdbx_strand_id
1 'polypeptide(L)'
;LDLMKRSGCLGLFIGFESVQKATQNEVMKIKNLRIDFYEAMRRFHGEGFGILGSFVFGFDYENKDVFEQTLEFIMRSRMDCVELRILTPFPGTRLYERLLSEGRLFVRDWWLRGYPPDTLLFQPKGMTADELISGFSRLNRQTYSFGAMIKRFFGMSPWKRTLFGCQVYAGINLSTRKRYFKGLRNPQPFAGASN
;
A
#
# COMPACT_ATOMS: atom_id res chain seq x y z
N LEU A 1 9.17 -10.28 -20.04
CA LEU A 1 8.92 -8.85 -20.24
C LEU A 1 8.70 -8.50 -21.72
N ASP A 2 9.43 -9.13 -22.66
CA ASP A 2 9.29 -8.86 -24.09
C ASP A 2 7.86 -9.06 -24.62
N LEU A 3 7.22 -10.19 -24.31
CA LEU A 3 5.82 -10.44 -24.68
C LEU A 3 4.86 -9.38 -24.13
N MET A 4 5.09 -8.88 -22.92
CA MET A 4 4.27 -7.81 -22.32
C MET A 4 4.43 -6.50 -23.08
N LYS A 5 5.66 -6.16 -23.48
CA LYS A 5 5.90 -4.98 -24.35
C LYS A 5 5.20 -5.12 -25.69
N ARG A 6 5.35 -6.24 -26.35
CA ARG A 6 4.75 -6.53 -27.66
C ARG A 6 3.22 -6.53 -27.60
N SER A 7 2.62 -6.86 -26.45
CA SER A 7 1.16 -6.77 -26.25
C SER A 7 0.67 -5.35 -25.97
N GLY A 8 1.56 -4.36 -25.89
CA GLY A 8 1.20 -2.97 -25.60
C GLY A 8 1.04 -2.66 -24.12
N CYS A 9 1.53 -3.53 -23.20
CA CYS A 9 1.51 -3.28 -21.76
C CYS A 9 2.35 -2.04 -21.43
N LEU A 10 1.75 -1.05 -20.76
CA LEU A 10 2.41 0.19 -20.35
C LEU A 10 2.80 0.22 -18.87
N GLY A 11 2.21 -0.63 -18.05
CA GLY A 11 2.46 -0.62 -16.61
C GLY A 11 2.01 -1.89 -15.92
N LEU A 12 2.50 -2.07 -14.71
CA LEU A 12 2.25 -3.23 -13.87
C LEU A 12 1.63 -2.79 -12.56
N PHE A 13 0.60 -3.51 -12.11
CA PHE A 13 0.11 -3.45 -10.75
C PHE A 13 0.76 -4.58 -9.94
N ILE A 14 1.52 -4.24 -8.91
CA ILE A 14 2.30 -5.20 -8.12
C ILE A 14 1.90 -5.09 -6.65
N GLY A 15 1.40 -6.18 -6.08
CA GLY A 15 1.22 -6.32 -4.63
C GLY A 15 2.56 -6.66 -3.98
N PHE A 16 3.09 -5.70 -3.22
CA PHE A 16 4.24 -5.92 -2.34
C PHE A 16 3.79 -6.39 -0.97
N GLU A 17 2.57 -6.10 -0.63
CA GLU A 17 1.87 -6.33 0.63
C GLU A 17 2.57 -5.64 1.80
N SER A 18 3.77 -6.08 2.18
CA SER A 18 4.60 -5.46 3.21
C SER A 18 6.08 -5.46 2.81
N VAL A 19 6.84 -4.49 3.30
CA VAL A 19 8.30 -4.44 3.14
C VAL A 19 9.03 -5.24 4.24
N GLN A 20 8.34 -5.58 5.33
CA GLN A 20 8.92 -6.34 6.45
C GLN A 20 9.00 -7.82 6.11
N LYS A 21 10.21 -8.39 6.17
CA LYS A 21 10.48 -9.79 5.81
C LYS A 21 9.65 -10.80 6.60
N ALA A 22 9.38 -10.52 7.87
CA ALA A 22 8.55 -11.40 8.70
C ALA A 22 7.14 -11.53 8.14
N THR A 23 6.53 -10.40 7.75
CA THR A 23 5.21 -10.36 7.13
C THR A 23 5.21 -10.98 5.73
N GLN A 24 6.23 -10.71 4.91
CA GLN A 24 6.37 -11.32 3.60
C GLN A 24 6.41 -12.85 3.65
N ASN A 25 7.12 -13.41 4.62
CA ASN A 25 7.21 -14.87 4.82
C ASN A 25 5.85 -15.51 5.16
N GLU A 26 4.98 -14.78 5.87
CA GLU A 26 3.63 -15.24 6.20
C GLU A 26 2.70 -15.14 4.98
N VAL A 27 2.67 -13.98 4.34
CA VAL A 27 1.72 -13.65 3.27
C VAL A 27 2.03 -14.38 1.97
N MET A 28 3.29 -14.38 1.56
CA MET A 28 3.69 -14.97 0.28
C MET A 28 3.85 -16.47 0.31
N LYS A 29 3.90 -17.12 1.49
CA LYS A 29 4.12 -18.58 1.67
C LYS A 29 5.33 -19.15 0.90
N ILE A 30 6.19 -18.30 0.36
CA ILE A 30 7.34 -18.67 -0.47
C ILE A 30 8.59 -18.50 0.38
N LYS A 31 8.91 -19.52 1.18
CA LYS A 31 9.99 -19.51 2.18
C LYS A 31 11.40 -19.27 1.63
N ASN A 32 11.63 -19.33 0.31
CA ASN A 32 13.00 -19.34 -0.25
C ASN A 32 13.22 -18.40 -1.44
N LEU A 33 12.26 -17.58 -1.85
CA LEU A 33 12.51 -16.61 -2.92
C LEU A 33 13.14 -15.34 -2.33
N ARG A 34 14.45 -15.19 -2.49
CA ARG A 34 15.13 -13.91 -2.23
C ARG A 34 14.86 -12.97 -3.41
N ILE A 35 13.69 -12.35 -3.42
CA ILE A 35 13.38 -11.32 -4.41
C ILE A 35 14.03 -10.02 -3.93
N ASP A 36 15.00 -9.51 -4.68
CA ASP A 36 15.45 -8.14 -4.53
C ASP A 36 14.44 -7.22 -5.24
N PHE A 37 13.55 -6.64 -4.46
CA PHE A 37 12.53 -5.74 -4.98
C PHE A 37 13.12 -4.50 -5.66
N TYR A 38 14.27 -3.99 -5.22
CA TYR A 38 14.92 -2.86 -5.87
C TYR A 38 15.46 -3.23 -7.25
N GLU A 39 16.04 -4.42 -7.37
CA GLU A 39 16.51 -4.95 -8.66
C GLU A 39 15.32 -5.17 -9.61
N ALA A 40 14.23 -5.77 -9.13
CA ALA A 40 13.01 -5.97 -9.91
C ALA A 40 12.45 -4.63 -10.41
N MET A 41 12.35 -3.62 -9.54
CA MET A 41 11.89 -2.28 -9.91
C MET A 41 12.78 -1.61 -10.96
N ARG A 42 14.11 -1.70 -10.80
CA ARG A 42 15.06 -1.18 -11.80
C ARG A 42 14.86 -1.84 -13.15
N ARG A 43 14.70 -3.16 -13.16
CA ARG A 43 14.46 -3.93 -14.38
C ARG A 43 13.16 -3.54 -15.06
N PHE A 44 12.05 -3.44 -14.33
CA PHE A 44 10.76 -3.03 -14.91
C PHE A 44 10.83 -1.61 -15.46
N HIS A 45 11.39 -0.67 -14.73
CA HIS A 45 11.58 0.70 -15.22
C HIS A 45 12.52 0.76 -16.43
N GLY A 46 13.60 -0.03 -16.46
CA GLY A 46 14.52 -0.10 -17.58
C GLY A 46 13.85 -0.62 -18.85
N GLU A 47 12.90 -1.53 -18.69
CA GLU A 47 12.05 -2.03 -19.78
C GLU A 47 10.95 -1.05 -20.21
N GLY A 48 10.76 0.05 -19.49
CA GLY A 48 9.81 1.10 -19.82
C GLY A 48 8.43 0.96 -19.20
N PHE A 49 8.23 0.02 -18.25
CA PHE A 49 6.96 -0.13 -17.55
C PHE A 49 6.78 0.92 -16.45
N GLY A 50 5.58 1.47 -16.34
CA GLY A 50 5.13 2.18 -15.14
C GLY A 50 4.74 1.20 -14.04
N ILE A 51 4.98 1.54 -12.78
CA ILE A 51 4.68 0.66 -11.64
C ILE A 51 3.68 1.32 -10.70
N LEU A 52 2.54 0.65 -10.50
CA LEU A 52 1.64 0.90 -9.38
C LEU A 52 1.90 -0.17 -8.31
N GLY A 53 2.48 0.22 -7.19
CA GLY A 53 2.72 -0.67 -6.05
C GLY A 53 1.61 -0.61 -5.03
N SER A 54 1.17 -1.76 -4.52
CA SER A 54 0.18 -1.88 -3.45
C SER A 54 0.83 -2.38 -2.17
N PHE A 55 0.46 -1.74 -1.04
CA PHE A 55 0.89 -2.11 0.30
C PHE A 55 -0.31 -2.17 1.22
N VAL A 56 -0.29 -3.16 2.12
CA VAL A 56 -1.34 -3.39 3.11
C VAL A 56 -0.71 -3.35 4.50
N PHE A 57 -1.34 -2.69 5.45
CA PHE A 57 -0.84 -2.47 6.81
C PHE A 57 -1.76 -3.06 7.85
N GLY A 58 -1.18 -3.55 8.93
CA GLY A 58 -1.89 -4.13 10.07
C GLY A 58 -1.73 -5.65 10.17
N PHE A 59 -0.76 -6.24 9.50
CA PHE A 59 -0.40 -7.65 9.71
C PHE A 59 0.18 -7.89 11.11
N ASP A 60 0.02 -9.10 11.64
CA ASP A 60 0.38 -9.45 13.01
C ASP A 60 1.88 -9.33 13.32
N TYR A 61 2.75 -9.45 12.30
CA TYR A 61 4.21 -9.35 12.44
C TYR A 61 4.76 -7.96 12.13
N GLU A 62 3.88 -6.99 11.85
CA GLU A 62 4.29 -5.61 11.61
C GLU A 62 4.41 -4.82 12.92
N ASN A 63 5.43 -3.99 12.99
CA ASN A 63 5.57 -2.95 13.99
C ASN A 63 5.49 -1.56 13.34
N LYS A 64 5.49 -0.50 14.13
CA LYS A 64 5.35 0.89 13.68
C LYS A 64 6.42 1.34 12.68
N ASP A 65 7.58 0.67 12.61
CA ASP A 65 8.66 1.04 11.69
C ASP A 65 8.31 0.70 10.24
N VAL A 66 7.28 -0.14 10.00
CA VAL A 66 6.81 -0.49 8.67
C VAL A 66 6.47 0.73 7.81
N PHE A 67 5.97 1.79 8.40
CA PHE A 67 5.59 3.01 7.67
C PHE A 67 6.81 3.74 7.12
N GLU A 68 7.86 3.89 7.92
CA GLU A 68 9.09 4.54 7.49
C GLU A 68 9.85 3.69 6.47
N GLN A 69 9.95 2.39 6.71
CA GLN A 69 10.55 1.44 5.77
C GLN A 69 9.82 1.43 4.42
N THR A 70 8.47 1.49 4.43
CA THR A 70 7.67 1.57 3.20
C THR A 70 7.89 2.89 2.48
N LEU A 71 7.94 4.02 3.20
CA LEU A 71 8.24 5.31 2.59
C LEU A 71 9.62 5.32 1.94
N GLU A 72 10.64 4.81 2.63
CA GLU A 72 11.99 4.67 2.08
C GLU A 72 11.97 3.82 0.81
N PHE A 73 11.30 2.66 0.84
CA PHE A 73 11.18 1.79 -0.32
C PHE A 73 10.53 2.49 -1.50
N ILE A 74 9.38 3.16 -1.31
CA ILE A 74 8.67 3.93 -2.33
C ILE A 74 9.59 5.00 -2.95
N MET A 75 10.31 5.73 -2.11
CA MET A 75 11.16 6.82 -2.57
C MET A 75 12.42 6.35 -3.28
N ARG A 76 13.07 5.29 -2.79
CA ARG A 76 14.29 4.73 -3.41
C ARG A 76 13.99 4.00 -4.71
N SER A 77 12.90 3.24 -4.76
CA SER A 77 12.48 2.52 -5.98
C SER A 77 11.91 3.44 -7.06
N ARG A 78 11.69 4.74 -6.74
CA ARG A 78 11.06 5.70 -7.65
C ARG A 78 9.71 5.22 -8.20
N MET A 79 8.96 4.52 -7.37
CA MET A 79 7.66 3.95 -7.72
C MET A 79 6.73 5.01 -8.31
N ASP A 80 6.07 4.70 -9.43
CA ASP A 80 5.30 5.70 -10.17
C ASP A 80 4.01 6.08 -9.45
N CYS A 81 3.25 5.07 -9.05
CA CYS A 81 2.01 5.22 -8.31
C CYS A 81 2.00 4.26 -7.14
N VAL A 82 1.27 4.60 -6.10
CA VAL A 82 1.21 3.81 -4.87
C VAL A 82 -0.23 3.66 -4.42
N GLU A 83 -0.62 2.48 -4.00
CA GLU A 83 -1.85 2.24 -3.28
C GLU A 83 -1.52 1.75 -1.87
N LEU A 84 -2.04 2.46 -0.87
CA LEU A 84 -1.86 2.13 0.54
C LEU A 84 -3.22 1.73 1.11
N ARG A 85 -3.27 0.59 1.80
CA ARG A 85 -4.50 0.03 2.37
C ARG A 85 -4.30 -0.42 3.81
N ILE A 86 -5.34 -0.35 4.60
CA ILE A 86 -5.42 -1.05 5.88
C ILE A 86 -6.00 -2.44 5.62
N LEU A 87 -5.43 -3.45 6.27
CA LEU A 87 -5.87 -4.83 6.19
C LEU A 87 -7.35 -4.94 6.55
N THR A 88 -8.12 -5.54 5.65
CA THR A 88 -9.57 -5.69 5.82
C THR A 88 -9.90 -7.17 6.00
N PRO A 89 -10.47 -7.56 7.13
CA PRO A 89 -10.86 -8.95 7.41
C PRO A 89 -12.18 -9.28 6.71
N PHE A 90 -12.13 -9.73 5.45
CA PHE A 90 -13.32 -10.13 4.72
C PHE A 90 -13.96 -11.40 5.29
N PRO A 91 -15.30 -11.47 5.40
CA PRO A 91 -16.00 -12.65 5.90
C PRO A 91 -15.69 -13.89 5.06
N GLY A 92 -15.59 -15.05 5.73
CA GLY A 92 -15.24 -16.31 5.09
C GLY A 92 -13.74 -16.48 4.81
N THR A 93 -12.91 -15.53 5.15
CA THR A 93 -11.44 -15.67 5.06
C THR A 93 -10.84 -16.22 6.35
N ARG A 94 -9.71 -16.92 6.24
CA ARG A 94 -8.95 -17.39 7.43
C ARG A 94 -8.54 -16.24 8.37
N LEU A 95 -8.28 -15.05 7.81
CA LEU A 95 -7.98 -13.86 8.59
C LEU A 95 -9.17 -13.46 9.46
N TYR A 96 -10.37 -13.41 8.87
CA TYR A 96 -11.59 -13.06 9.59
C TYR A 96 -11.86 -14.04 10.73
N GLU A 97 -11.83 -15.36 10.45
CA GLU A 97 -12.07 -16.41 11.45
C GLU A 97 -11.04 -16.35 12.60
N ARG A 98 -9.78 -16.11 12.28
CA ARG A 98 -8.73 -15.96 13.28
C ARG A 98 -8.99 -14.74 14.17
N LEU A 99 -9.24 -13.56 13.60
CA LEU A 99 -9.51 -12.35 14.36
C LEU A 99 -10.77 -12.46 15.21
N LEU A 100 -11.78 -13.17 14.70
CA LEU A 100 -13.01 -13.45 15.43
C LEU A 100 -12.73 -14.35 16.65
N SER A 101 -12.00 -15.46 16.46
CA SER A 101 -11.66 -16.39 17.53
C SER A 101 -10.72 -15.79 18.58
N GLU A 102 -9.84 -14.87 18.18
CA GLU A 102 -8.95 -14.12 19.07
C GLU A 102 -9.66 -12.94 19.78
N GLY A 103 -10.93 -12.65 19.48
CA GLY A 103 -11.68 -11.53 20.05
C GLY A 103 -11.16 -10.15 19.62
N ARG A 104 -10.49 -10.08 18.47
CA ARG A 104 -9.83 -8.86 17.97
C ARG A 104 -10.66 -8.08 16.96
N LEU A 105 -11.79 -8.57 16.52
CA LEU A 105 -12.72 -7.82 15.65
C LEU A 105 -13.51 -6.81 16.49
N PHE A 106 -13.49 -5.56 16.09
CA PHE A 106 -14.34 -4.52 16.69
C PHE A 106 -15.80 -4.68 16.29
N VAL A 107 -16.06 -5.14 15.05
CA VAL A 107 -17.41 -5.34 14.51
C VAL A 107 -17.44 -6.61 13.68
N ARG A 108 -18.38 -7.51 14.02
CA ARG A 108 -18.52 -8.81 13.34
C ARG A 108 -19.18 -8.71 11.96
N ASP A 109 -20.14 -7.81 11.82
CA ASP A 109 -20.98 -7.62 10.64
C ASP A 109 -20.67 -6.31 9.89
N TRP A 110 -19.40 -5.90 9.91
CA TRP A 110 -18.94 -4.61 9.40
C TRP A 110 -19.34 -4.34 7.94
N TRP A 111 -19.42 -5.37 7.10
CA TRP A 111 -19.81 -5.25 5.69
C TRP A 111 -21.28 -4.87 5.48
N LEU A 112 -22.14 -5.06 6.48
CA LEU A 112 -23.55 -4.63 6.45
C LEU A 112 -23.74 -3.17 6.87
N ARG A 113 -22.71 -2.53 7.38
CA ARG A 113 -22.81 -1.21 8.01
C ARG A 113 -22.25 -0.05 7.17
N GLY A 114 -21.75 -0.35 5.96
CA GLY A 114 -21.29 0.69 5.03
C GLY A 114 -20.11 1.52 5.52
N TYR A 115 -19.17 0.93 6.25
CA TYR A 115 -17.97 1.62 6.71
C TYR A 115 -17.14 2.16 5.54
N PRO A 116 -16.53 3.36 5.68
CA PRO A 116 -15.63 3.89 4.69
C PRO A 116 -14.46 2.93 4.42
N PRO A 117 -13.90 2.93 3.20
CA PRO A 117 -12.65 2.23 2.93
C PRO A 117 -11.54 2.63 3.90
N ASP A 118 -10.66 1.69 4.22
CA ASP A 118 -9.54 1.86 5.16
C ASP A 118 -9.96 2.15 6.62
N THR A 119 -11.21 1.84 7.01
CA THR A 119 -11.62 1.81 8.42
C THR A 119 -10.88 0.68 9.13
N LEU A 120 -10.30 0.96 10.29
CA LEU A 120 -9.67 -0.06 11.12
C LEU A 120 -10.75 -0.87 11.85
N LEU A 121 -10.89 -2.14 11.49
CA LEU A 121 -11.97 -3.02 11.95
C LEU A 121 -11.53 -4.04 13.01
N PHE A 122 -10.26 -4.03 13.38
CA PHE A 122 -9.69 -5.00 14.30
C PHE A 122 -8.54 -4.40 15.12
N GLN A 123 -8.23 -5.04 16.24
CA GLN A 123 -7.08 -4.70 17.07
C GLN A 123 -5.79 -5.27 16.44
N PRO A 124 -4.82 -4.44 16.02
CA PRO A 124 -3.52 -4.91 15.56
C PRO A 124 -2.75 -5.61 16.67
N LYS A 125 -1.79 -6.47 16.33
CA LYS A 125 -0.99 -7.22 17.31
C LYS A 125 0.36 -6.58 17.60
N GLY A 126 1.05 -6.10 16.58
CA GLY A 126 2.39 -5.55 16.71
C GLY A 126 2.47 -4.04 16.96
N MET A 127 1.33 -3.36 17.00
CA MET A 127 1.21 -1.92 17.30
C MET A 127 -0.18 -1.61 17.82
N THR A 128 -0.37 -0.43 18.42
CA THR A 128 -1.70 0.03 18.83
C THR A 128 -2.53 0.48 17.64
N ALA A 129 -3.86 0.56 17.82
CA ALA A 129 -4.77 1.09 16.80
C ALA A 129 -4.39 2.53 16.39
N ASP A 130 -4.05 3.37 17.36
CA ASP A 130 -3.64 4.76 17.13
C ASP A 130 -2.30 4.86 16.38
N GLU A 131 -1.34 3.99 16.70
CA GLU A 131 -0.06 3.93 15.98
C GLU A 131 -0.28 3.52 14.52
N LEU A 132 -1.17 2.57 14.25
CA LEU A 132 -1.51 2.16 12.89
C LEU A 132 -2.17 3.31 12.11
N ILE A 133 -3.20 3.93 12.68
CA ILE A 133 -3.95 5.03 12.04
C ILE A 133 -3.06 6.24 11.80
N SER A 134 -2.29 6.66 12.80
CA SER A 134 -1.41 7.83 12.71
C SER A 134 -0.25 7.58 11.75
N GLY A 135 0.36 6.39 11.81
CA GLY A 135 1.43 5.96 10.90
C GLY A 135 0.97 5.91 9.45
N PHE A 136 -0.18 5.29 9.20
CA PHE A 136 -0.81 5.22 7.89
C PHE A 136 -1.12 6.62 7.32
N SER A 137 -1.72 7.49 8.14
CA SER A 137 -2.05 8.87 7.75
C SER A 137 -0.80 9.69 7.44
N ARG A 138 0.27 9.53 8.24
CA ARG A 138 1.57 10.17 8.01
C ARG A 138 2.21 9.68 6.73
N LEU A 139 2.25 8.36 6.50
CA LEU A 139 2.81 7.76 5.29
C LEU A 139 2.11 8.29 4.03
N ASN A 140 0.77 8.35 4.04
CA ASN A 140 -0.01 8.90 2.93
C ASN A 140 0.36 10.35 2.64
N ARG A 141 0.42 11.19 3.67
CA ARG A 141 0.78 12.61 3.51
C ARG A 141 2.20 12.79 2.96
N GLN A 142 3.15 11.99 3.43
CA GLN A 142 4.54 12.05 2.97
C GLN A 142 4.67 11.55 1.54
N THR A 143 4.08 10.39 1.20
CA THR A 143 4.10 9.79 -0.14
C THR A 143 3.50 10.72 -1.20
N TYR A 144 2.40 11.41 -0.86
CA TYR A 144 1.68 12.29 -1.77
C TYR A 144 1.94 13.78 -1.54
N SER A 145 3.02 14.14 -0.83
CA SER A 145 3.51 15.52 -0.82
C SER A 145 4.02 15.91 -2.22
N PHE A 146 3.92 17.20 -2.57
CA PHE A 146 4.39 17.66 -3.88
C PHE A 146 5.87 17.33 -4.11
N GLY A 147 6.71 17.54 -3.09
CA GLY A 147 8.13 17.20 -3.17
C GLY A 147 8.39 15.72 -3.44
N ALA A 148 7.65 14.81 -2.77
CA ALA A 148 7.76 13.38 -3.00
C ALA A 148 7.28 12.97 -4.40
N MET A 149 6.18 13.54 -4.88
CA MET A 149 5.69 13.29 -6.24
C MET A 149 6.70 13.76 -7.29
N ILE A 150 7.24 14.98 -7.16
CA ILE A 150 8.27 15.51 -8.07
C ILE A 150 9.52 14.62 -8.04
N LYS A 151 10.02 14.27 -6.86
CA LYS A 151 11.19 13.39 -6.71
C LYS A 151 11.01 12.02 -7.36
N ARG A 152 9.80 11.43 -7.27
CA ARG A 152 9.48 10.17 -7.93
C ARG A 152 9.28 10.34 -9.43
N PHE A 153 8.74 11.47 -9.90
CA PHE A 153 8.57 11.78 -11.32
C PHE A 153 9.89 11.78 -12.07
N PHE A 154 10.92 12.45 -11.53
CA PHE A 154 12.25 12.46 -12.12
C PHE A 154 13.04 11.15 -11.89
N GLY A 155 12.32 10.05 -11.65
CA GLY A 155 12.89 8.73 -11.56
C GLY A 155 13.24 8.11 -12.91
N MET A 156 13.67 6.84 -12.88
CA MET A 156 14.33 6.16 -14.00
C MET A 156 13.39 5.66 -15.10
N SER A 157 12.06 5.79 -14.96
CA SER A 157 11.11 5.22 -15.93
C SER A 157 10.99 6.04 -17.22
N PRO A 158 11.38 5.52 -18.39
CA PRO A 158 11.30 6.25 -19.66
C PRO A 158 9.88 6.64 -20.07
N TRP A 159 8.87 5.88 -19.70
CA TRP A 159 7.49 6.14 -20.09
C TRP A 159 6.96 7.48 -19.57
N LYS A 160 7.42 7.95 -18.42
CA LYS A 160 7.06 9.27 -17.87
C LYS A 160 7.50 10.44 -18.76
N ARG A 161 8.45 10.21 -19.65
CA ARG A 161 8.94 11.23 -20.60
C ARG A 161 7.99 11.43 -21.77
N THR A 162 7.01 10.55 -21.97
CA THR A 162 5.96 10.74 -22.97
C THR A 162 4.87 11.65 -22.40
N LEU A 163 4.19 12.41 -23.28
CA LEU A 163 3.07 13.27 -22.87
C LEU A 163 1.97 12.45 -22.17
N PHE A 164 1.65 11.29 -22.71
CA PHE A 164 0.69 10.37 -22.10
C PHE A 164 1.12 9.90 -20.72
N GLY A 165 2.38 9.47 -20.55
CA GLY A 165 2.92 9.06 -19.27
C GLY A 165 2.90 10.16 -18.22
N CYS A 166 3.23 11.40 -18.60
CA CYS A 166 3.09 12.57 -17.73
C CYS A 166 1.66 12.79 -17.26
N GLN A 167 0.69 12.71 -18.18
CA GLN A 167 -0.74 12.89 -17.86
C GLN A 167 -1.24 11.80 -16.92
N VAL A 168 -0.91 10.54 -17.18
CA VAL A 168 -1.29 9.39 -16.32
C VAL A 168 -0.66 9.52 -14.95
N TYR A 169 0.64 9.81 -14.88
CA TYR A 169 1.34 10.01 -13.61
C TYR A 169 0.69 11.14 -12.78
N ALA A 170 0.53 12.30 -13.38
CA ALA A 170 -0.06 13.45 -12.71
C ALA A 170 -1.52 13.16 -12.30
N GLY A 171 -2.33 12.62 -13.20
CA GLY A 171 -3.73 12.30 -12.95
C GLY A 171 -3.92 11.36 -11.76
N ILE A 172 -3.20 10.24 -11.71
CA ILE A 172 -3.30 9.27 -10.61
C ILE A 172 -2.78 9.87 -9.30
N ASN A 173 -1.58 10.45 -9.29
CA ASN A 173 -0.99 10.98 -8.06
C ASN A 173 -1.78 12.16 -7.49
N LEU A 174 -2.23 13.10 -8.32
CA LEU A 174 -3.03 14.26 -7.86
C LEU A 174 -4.42 13.84 -7.39
N SER A 175 -5.08 12.91 -8.08
CA SER A 175 -6.40 12.40 -7.65
C SER A 175 -6.29 11.67 -6.31
N THR A 176 -5.27 10.86 -6.13
CA THR A 176 -4.99 10.15 -4.87
C THR A 176 -4.67 11.14 -3.75
N ARG A 177 -3.76 12.11 -4.02
CA ARG A 177 -3.48 13.20 -3.09
C ARG A 177 -4.78 13.90 -2.64
N LYS A 178 -5.65 14.28 -3.58
CA LYS A 178 -6.93 14.94 -3.27
C LYS A 178 -7.80 14.11 -2.32
N ARG A 179 -7.86 12.79 -2.50
CA ARG A 179 -8.63 11.89 -1.63
C ARG A 179 -8.10 11.89 -0.20
N TYR A 180 -6.78 11.78 -0.01
CA TYR A 180 -6.18 11.75 1.32
C TYR A 180 -6.23 13.11 2.03
N PHE A 181 -5.93 14.20 1.33
CA PHE A 181 -5.90 15.53 1.94
C PHE A 181 -7.31 16.13 2.18
N LYS A 182 -8.35 15.65 1.49
CA LYS A 182 -9.73 16.02 1.76
C LYS A 182 -10.43 15.19 2.83
N GLY A 183 -9.70 14.31 3.51
CA GLY A 183 -10.26 13.43 4.54
C GLY A 183 -11.13 12.28 4.01
N LEU A 184 -11.25 12.12 2.69
CA LEU A 184 -12.07 11.08 2.07
C LEU A 184 -11.51 9.65 2.26
N ARG A 185 -10.25 9.55 2.70
CA ARG A 185 -9.53 8.29 2.96
C ARG A 185 -8.66 8.36 4.22
N ASN A 186 -8.99 9.22 5.18
CA ASN A 186 -8.35 9.11 6.49
C ASN A 186 -8.93 7.89 7.19
N PRO A 187 -8.08 6.95 7.64
CA PRO A 187 -8.54 5.83 8.43
C PRO A 187 -9.24 6.40 9.67
N GLN A 188 -10.43 5.90 9.93
CA GLN A 188 -11.15 6.25 11.14
C GLN A 188 -10.95 5.11 12.14
N PRO A 189 -10.69 5.42 13.42
CA PRO A 189 -10.88 4.42 14.46
C PRO A 189 -12.35 3.99 14.43
N PHE A 190 -12.59 2.73 14.70
CA PHE A 190 -13.96 2.28 14.89
C PHE A 190 -14.60 3.10 16.03
N ALA A 191 -15.68 3.82 15.73
CA ALA A 191 -16.36 4.71 16.66
C ALA A 191 -17.00 4.03 17.92
N GLY A 192 -16.78 2.73 18.08
CA GLY A 192 -17.24 1.94 19.23
C GLY A 192 -16.11 1.35 20.08
N ALA A 193 -14.84 1.71 19.82
CA ALA A 193 -13.70 1.19 20.60
C ALA A 193 -13.42 1.98 21.88
N SER A 194 -14.30 2.92 22.24
CA SER A 194 -14.24 3.66 23.52
C SER A 194 -15.24 3.03 24.48
N ASN A 195 -14.88 1.88 25.08
CA ASN A 195 -15.37 1.40 26.38
C ASN A 195 -14.51 0.26 26.87
#